data_3f5b00a29cb363f9e0a8accf9825994f
#
_entry.id   3f5b00a29cb363f9e0a8accf9825994f
#
_cell.length_a   1.000
_cell.length_b   1.000
_cell.length_c   1.000
_cell.angle_alpha   90.00
_cell.angle_beta   90.00
_cell.angle_gamma   90.00
#
_symmetry.space_group_name_H-M   'P 1'
#
loop_
_entity.id
_entity.type
_entity.pdbx_description
1 polymer ?
#
loop_
_entity_poly.entity_id
_entity_poly.type
_entity_poly.pdbx_seq_one_letter_code
_entity_poly.pdbx_strand_id
1 'polypeptide(L)'
;MSSDNENDKSILLNITDSLNCFQNVEELVGTISDEIKIVLLGECTHGTEEFYQIRSDMTKLLIEKHNYKTILVEGDWPCFYKINKYVTSKKCSDKTALESMKGIKKFPLWMWRNKIMLELVEWLRNYNFEYNKDNDLIRILGLDCYSLLYSKKWLIAFLKLVDEEYSKKIKLKLDFLKKFKNEKDYIKALLKGHLRPYFHQIRNLFENILSEIQWKKMDEFSKKCNELKIDSLAPISAEQCCEVMISADEYYRKLYLEPRGSNASWNTRDQHMTMTIMRLKEHLKRISKTQEEQKIIVWAHNSHVKDAMATNNGSQTFEENNAWNLGQMVRSMYGKDKVKIFGFHTHKGTVTASEEWGQPCKKFELKESLEGSCERYFHEVCKSKDIKQFFINTDTIDRNKENFFTTPRLQRYVGVNYCPETELQSHYSEGKIGDQYDVIVYVDETSALEELDKDQIYIV
;
A
#
# COMPACT_ATOMS: atom_id res chain seq x y z
N MET A 1 34.39 15.00 -22.74
CA MET A 1 34.79 15.46 -21.40
C MET A 1 34.33 16.89 -21.02
N SER A 2 34.24 17.87 -21.93
CA SER A 2 33.73 19.22 -21.57
C SER A 2 32.21 19.35 -21.60
N SER A 3 31.53 18.69 -22.54
CA SER A 3 30.08 18.72 -22.69
C SER A 3 29.31 17.96 -21.55
N ASP A 4 29.86 16.85 -21.09
CA ASP A 4 29.26 16.07 -20.02
C ASP A 4 29.28 16.82 -18.69
N ASN A 5 30.38 17.53 -18.43
CA ASN A 5 30.55 18.34 -17.21
C ASN A 5 29.67 19.61 -17.17
N GLU A 6 29.31 20.18 -18.32
CA GLU A 6 28.36 21.30 -18.40
C GLU A 6 26.90 20.82 -18.22
N ASN A 7 26.55 19.65 -18.77
CA ASN A 7 25.25 19.08 -18.62
C ASN A 7 24.96 18.69 -17.15
N ASP A 8 25.90 18.02 -16.48
CA ASP A 8 25.77 17.66 -15.06
C ASP A 8 25.62 18.90 -14.16
N LYS A 9 26.36 19.96 -14.42
CA LYS A 9 26.21 21.25 -13.70
C LYS A 9 24.81 21.83 -13.88
N SER A 10 24.27 21.80 -15.09
CA SER A 10 22.90 22.27 -15.35
C SER A 10 21.87 21.45 -14.62
N ILE A 11 22.01 20.10 -14.56
CA ILE A 11 21.14 19.19 -13.82
C ILE A 11 21.16 19.51 -12.32
N LEU A 12 22.34 19.61 -11.72
CA LEU A 12 22.51 19.94 -10.30
C LEU A 12 21.90 21.31 -9.95
N LEU A 13 21.99 22.25 -10.85
CA LEU A 13 21.38 23.59 -10.69
C LEU A 13 19.85 23.47 -10.70
N ASN A 14 19.25 22.75 -11.65
CA ASN A 14 17.80 22.56 -11.71
C ASN A 14 17.25 21.95 -10.40
N ILE A 15 17.93 20.95 -9.85
CA ILE A 15 17.53 20.32 -8.59
C ILE A 15 17.68 21.33 -7.44
N THR A 16 18.83 22.03 -7.39
CA THR A 16 19.14 23.01 -6.35
C THR A 16 18.11 24.13 -6.29
N ASP A 17 17.69 24.66 -7.44
CA ASP A 17 16.72 25.75 -7.53
C ASP A 17 15.28 25.31 -7.15
N SER A 18 15.02 24.01 -7.16
CA SER A 18 13.69 23.43 -6.91
C SER A 18 13.54 22.81 -5.52
N LEU A 19 14.64 22.57 -4.79
CA LEU A 19 14.59 21.89 -3.51
C LEU A 19 14.16 22.80 -2.37
N ASN A 20 13.52 22.17 -1.38
CA ASN A 20 13.20 22.77 -0.09
C ASN A 20 13.77 21.88 1.01
N CYS A 21 14.63 22.41 1.86
CA CYS A 21 15.09 21.69 3.05
C CYS A 21 13.92 21.58 4.03
N PHE A 22 13.79 20.46 4.72
CA PHE A 22 12.80 20.30 5.79
C PHE A 22 13.45 19.74 7.06
N GLN A 23 12.97 20.21 8.19
CA GLN A 23 13.38 19.73 9.51
C GLN A 23 12.24 18.99 10.20
N ASN A 24 11.00 19.22 9.77
CA ASN A 24 9.81 18.61 10.31
C ASN A 24 8.81 18.31 9.17
N VAL A 25 7.81 17.50 9.46
CA VAL A 25 6.82 17.06 8.47
C VAL A 25 5.75 18.10 8.16
N GLU A 26 5.64 19.18 8.93
CA GLU A 26 4.73 20.31 8.66
C GLU A 26 5.00 20.92 7.30
N GLU A 27 6.26 21.00 6.89
CA GLU A 27 6.65 21.56 5.58
C GLU A 27 6.19 20.65 4.42
N LEU A 28 6.27 19.32 4.60
CA LEU A 28 5.74 18.35 3.64
C LEU A 28 4.21 18.41 3.56
N VAL A 29 3.54 18.41 4.71
CA VAL A 29 2.08 18.51 4.80
C VAL A 29 1.58 19.84 4.26
N GLY A 30 2.34 20.92 4.42
CA GLY A 30 2.04 22.24 3.86
C GLY A 30 1.92 22.28 2.32
N THR A 31 2.41 21.26 1.62
CA THR A 31 2.21 21.12 0.15
C THR A 31 0.82 20.56 -0.21
N ILE A 32 0.03 20.13 0.76
CA ILE A 32 -1.27 19.48 0.55
C ILE A 32 -2.39 20.51 0.73
N SER A 33 -3.06 20.87 -0.33
CA SER A 33 -4.22 21.77 -0.28
C SER A 33 -5.46 21.08 0.30
N ASP A 34 -6.45 21.84 0.76
CA ASP A 34 -7.71 21.32 1.31
C ASP A 34 -8.55 20.57 0.27
N GLU A 35 -8.32 20.82 -1.01
CA GLU A 35 -8.99 20.12 -2.11
C GLU A 35 -8.53 18.67 -2.24
N ILE A 36 -7.34 18.32 -1.77
CA ILE A 36 -6.80 16.97 -1.83
C ILE A 36 -7.61 16.03 -0.92
N LYS A 37 -8.13 14.96 -1.50
CA LYS A 37 -8.94 13.93 -0.81
C LYS A 37 -8.19 12.62 -0.61
N ILE A 38 -7.16 12.36 -1.42
CA ILE A 38 -6.35 11.15 -1.33
C ILE A 38 -4.87 11.54 -1.34
N VAL A 39 -4.16 11.16 -0.30
CA VAL A 39 -2.70 11.31 -0.20
C VAL A 39 -2.08 9.92 -0.31
N LEU A 40 -1.21 9.72 -1.31
CA LEU A 40 -0.46 8.49 -1.51
C LEU A 40 0.96 8.73 -1.01
N LEU A 41 1.39 7.99 0.02
CA LEU A 41 2.72 8.07 0.63
C LEU A 41 3.52 6.85 0.21
N GLY A 42 4.53 7.05 -0.62
CA GLY A 42 5.40 6.02 -1.17
C GLY A 42 6.54 5.60 -0.27
N GLU A 43 7.41 4.77 -0.80
CA GLU A 43 8.74 4.39 -0.32
C GLU A 43 9.49 3.70 -1.45
N CYS A 44 10.77 4.03 -1.69
CA CYS A 44 11.56 3.33 -2.69
C CYS A 44 12.16 2.03 -2.16
N THR A 45 12.13 1.82 -0.86
CA THR A 45 12.60 0.62 -0.17
C THR A 45 11.65 0.27 0.97
N HIS A 46 11.11 -0.96 0.99
CA HIS A 46 10.14 -1.37 2.01
C HIS A 46 10.67 -1.37 3.44
N GLY A 47 11.94 -1.68 3.63
CA GLY A 47 12.53 -1.88 4.95
C GLY A 47 13.37 -0.71 5.46
N THR A 48 12.95 0.53 5.25
CA THR A 48 13.67 1.74 5.63
C THR A 48 12.97 2.49 6.76
N GLU A 49 13.65 2.66 7.88
CA GLU A 49 13.09 3.23 9.12
C GLU A 49 12.61 4.67 8.93
N GLU A 50 13.41 5.54 8.31
CA GLU A 50 13.10 6.96 8.12
C GLU A 50 11.83 7.15 7.29
N PHE A 51 11.56 6.28 6.30
CA PHE A 51 10.35 6.37 5.50
C PHE A 51 9.10 6.04 6.31
N TYR A 52 9.17 5.03 7.19
CA TYR A 52 8.08 4.72 8.11
C TYR A 52 7.85 5.85 9.10
N GLN A 53 8.93 6.42 9.64
CA GLN A 53 8.83 7.52 10.61
C GLN A 53 8.18 8.75 9.99
N ILE A 54 8.68 9.21 8.82
CA ILE A 54 8.13 10.38 8.12
C ILE A 54 6.66 10.15 7.76
N ARG A 55 6.30 8.98 7.21
CA ARG A 55 4.90 8.64 6.89
C ARG A 55 4.01 8.61 8.14
N SER A 56 4.52 8.07 9.25
CA SER A 56 3.80 8.06 10.54
C SER A 56 3.52 9.47 11.04
N ASP A 57 4.53 10.34 11.03
CA ASP A 57 4.39 11.71 11.53
C ASP A 57 3.52 12.58 10.61
N MET A 58 3.66 12.45 9.27
CA MET A 58 2.73 13.05 8.30
C MET A 58 1.30 12.57 8.54
N THR A 59 1.09 11.27 8.78
CA THR A 59 -0.23 10.68 9.03
C THR A 59 -0.88 11.27 10.27
N LYS A 60 -0.14 11.37 11.38
CA LYS A 60 -0.64 12.00 12.61
C LYS A 60 -1.06 13.46 12.37
N LEU A 61 -0.21 14.23 11.69
CA LEU A 61 -0.48 15.62 11.38
C LEU A 61 -1.69 15.81 10.45
N LEU A 62 -1.83 14.97 9.43
CA LEU A 62 -2.98 14.95 8.52
C LEU A 62 -4.30 14.62 9.26
N ILE A 63 -4.24 13.74 10.24
CA ILE A 63 -5.38 13.42 11.11
C ILE A 63 -5.73 14.62 12.01
N GLU A 64 -4.75 15.16 12.72
CA GLU A 64 -4.95 16.19 13.72
C GLU A 64 -5.39 17.54 13.13
N LYS A 65 -4.83 17.92 11.96
CA LYS A 65 -5.00 19.28 11.41
C LYS A 65 -5.78 19.35 10.11
N HIS A 66 -5.86 18.24 9.32
CA HIS A 66 -6.42 18.25 7.98
C HIS A 66 -7.62 17.33 7.78
N ASN A 67 -8.18 16.77 8.87
CA ASN A 67 -9.40 15.95 8.88
C ASN A 67 -9.31 14.66 8.05
N TYR A 68 -8.12 14.05 7.93
CA TYR A 68 -7.99 12.71 7.36
C TYR A 68 -8.41 11.67 8.39
N LYS A 69 -9.23 10.68 7.98
CA LYS A 69 -9.85 9.74 8.93
C LYS A 69 -9.64 8.28 8.59
N THR A 70 -9.04 7.99 7.45
CA THR A 70 -8.84 6.62 7.00
C THR A 70 -7.42 6.44 6.47
N ILE A 71 -6.72 5.46 7.02
CA ILE A 71 -5.39 5.03 6.60
C ILE A 71 -5.56 3.68 5.90
N LEU A 72 -5.04 3.57 4.70
CA LEU A 72 -5.01 2.33 3.93
C LEU A 72 -3.57 1.94 3.67
N VAL A 73 -3.24 0.67 3.84
CA VAL A 73 -1.86 0.20 3.69
C VAL A 73 -1.78 -0.97 2.71
N GLU A 74 -0.63 -1.15 2.06
CA GLU A 74 -0.30 -2.29 1.20
C GLU A 74 -0.16 -3.57 2.04
N GLY A 75 -1.27 -3.98 2.65
CA GLY A 75 -1.36 -5.14 3.54
C GLY A 75 -2.73 -5.80 3.45
N ASP A 76 -2.82 -7.04 3.89
CA ASP A 76 -4.02 -7.86 3.77
C ASP A 76 -5.22 -7.30 4.57
N TRP A 77 -6.38 -7.16 3.92
CA TRP A 77 -7.60 -6.65 4.53
C TRP A 77 -7.96 -7.33 5.85
N PRO A 78 -8.10 -8.66 5.97
CA PRO A 78 -8.57 -9.28 7.22
C PRO A 78 -7.60 -9.10 8.38
N CYS A 79 -6.30 -8.96 8.11
CA CYS A 79 -5.28 -8.68 9.13
C CYS A 79 -5.43 -7.26 9.69
N PHE A 80 -5.52 -6.29 8.79
CA PHE A 80 -5.70 -4.89 9.17
C PHE A 80 -7.09 -4.58 9.72
N TYR A 81 -8.13 -5.29 9.30
CA TYR A 81 -9.44 -5.19 9.94
C TYR A 81 -9.40 -5.61 11.42
N LYS A 82 -8.58 -6.58 11.79
CA LYS A 82 -8.35 -6.92 13.20
C LYS A 82 -7.68 -5.76 13.96
N ILE A 83 -6.67 -5.13 13.37
CA ILE A 83 -6.03 -3.92 13.94
C ILE A 83 -7.05 -2.79 14.04
N ASN A 84 -7.84 -2.56 12.98
CA ASN A 84 -8.90 -1.56 12.99
C ASN A 84 -9.88 -1.75 14.15
N LYS A 85 -10.29 -2.99 14.44
CA LYS A 85 -11.14 -3.28 15.61
C LYS A 85 -10.49 -2.88 16.94
N TYR A 86 -9.18 -3.07 17.07
CA TYR A 86 -8.45 -2.60 18.26
C TYR A 86 -8.46 -1.08 18.37
N VAL A 87 -8.20 -0.40 17.26
CA VAL A 87 -8.13 1.07 17.18
C VAL A 87 -9.50 1.71 17.40
N THR A 88 -10.60 1.09 16.94
CA THR A 88 -11.94 1.71 16.92
C THR A 88 -12.91 1.20 17.99
N SER A 89 -12.59 0.13 18.74
CA SER A 89 -13.52 -0.46 19.72
C SER A 89 -12.92 -0.61 21.11
N LYS A 90 -13.55 0.03 22.11
CA LYS A 90 -13.24 -0.16 23.54
C LYS A 90 -13.48 -1.60 24.01
N LYS A 91 -14.36 -2.34 23.30
CA LYS A 91 -14.73 -3.73 23.63
C LYS A 91 -13.92 -4.76 22.84
N CYS A 92 -12.82 -4.37 22.19
CA CYS A 92 -11.95 -5.30 21.49
C CYS A 92 -11.37 -6.33 22.46
N SER A 93 -11.26 -7.58 22.00
CA SER A 93 -10.62 -8.67 22.77
C SER A 93 -9.12 -8.48 22.95
N ASP A 94 -8.47 -7.89 21.94
CA ASP A 94 -7.05 -7.57 22.01
C ASP A 94 -6.82 -6.40 22.98
N LYS A 95 -5.86 -6.55 23.89
CA LYS A 95 -5.60 -5.57 24.96
C LYS A 95 -4.48 -4.60 24.62
N THR A 96 -3.62 -4.97 23.67
CA THR A 96 -2.48 -4.16 23.22
C THR A 96 -2.43 -4.10 21.70
N ALA A 97 -1.75 -3.11 21.14
CA ALA A 97 -1.49 -3.04 19.70
C ALA A 97 -0.74 -4.29 19.23
N LEU A 98 0.24 -4.76 19.98
CA LEU A 98 1.00 -5.97 19.65
C LEU A 98 0.09 -7.19 19.51
N GLU A 99 -0.92 -7.37 20.38
CA GLU A 99 -1.90 -8.47 20.26
C GLU A 99 -2.76 -8.34 19.00
N SER A 100 -3.18 -7.12 18.64
CA SER A 100 -3.96 -6.89 17.44
C SER A 100 -3.16 -7.21 16.17
N MET A 101 -1.86 -6.93 16.16
CA MET A 101 -0.94 -7.19 15.05
C MET A 101 -0.58 -8.69 14.89
N LYS A 102 -0.84 -9.56 15.89
CA LYS A 102 -0.62 -11.01 15.77
C LYS A 102 -1.43 -11.68 14.63
N GLY A 103 -2.38 -10.97 14.05
CA GLY A 103 -3.10 -11.41 12.83
C GLY A 103 -2.23 -11.43 11.58
N ILE A 104 -1.21 -10.60 11.51
CA ILE A 104 -0.23 -10.54 10.42
C ILE A 104 0.74 -11.72 10.62
N LYS A 105 0.61 -12.75 9.79
CA LYS A 105 1.38 -14.00 9.89
C LYS A 105 2.11 -14.38 8.61
N LYS A 106 1.84 -13.68 7.52
CA LYS A 106 2.40 -13.96 6.21
C LYS A 106 3.61 -13.08 5.95
N PHE A 107 4.50 -13.59 5.12
CA PHE A 107 5.60 -12.82 4.57
C PHE A 107 5.07 -11.64 3.72
N PRO A 108 5.65 -10.46 3.82
CA PRO A 108 6.72 -10.05 4.75
C PRO A 108 6.16 -9.48 6.07
N LEU A 109 6.38 -10.19 7.20
CA LEU A 109 5.87 -9.76 8.50
C LEU A 109 6.44 -8.40 8.94
N TRP A 110 7.74 -8.22 8.75
CA TRP A 110 8.49 -7.05 9.19
C TRP A 110 7.99 -5.74 8.58
N MET A 111 7.41 -5.75 7.38
CA MET A 111 6.80 -4.55 6.79
C MET A 111 5.74 -3.91 7.69
N TRP A 112 4.95 -4.73 8.38
CA TRP A 112 3.84 -4.25 9.20
C TRP A 112 3.97 -4.56 10.68
N ARG A 113 4.86 -5.50 11.06
CA ARG A 113 5.19 -5.83 12.45
C ARG A 113 6.55 -5.24 12.81
N ASN A 114 6.61 -3.92 12.88
CA ASN A 114 7.78 -3.13 13.25
C ASN A 114 7.41 -2.12 14.35
N LYS A 115 8.43 -1.54 14.94
CA LYS A 115 8.27 -0.63 16.08
C LYS A 115 7.44 0.61 15.75
N ILE A 116 7.68 1.22 14.60
CA ILE A 116 6.97 2.46 14.18
C ILE A 116 5.48 2.18 13.97
N MET A 117 5.14 1.05 13.33
CA MET A 117 3.74 0.65 13.16
C MET A 117 3.06 0.32 14.49
N LEU A 118 3.78 -0.31 15.43
CA LEU A 118 3.27 -0.57 16.78
C LEU A 118 2.91 0.75 17.48
N GLU A 119 3.82 1.71 17.46
CA GLU A 119 3.64 3.05 18.04
C GLU A 119 2.49 3.80 17.36
N LEU A 120 2.38 3.74 16.03
CA LEU A 120 1.28 4.35 15.29
C LEU A 120 -0.08 3.74 15.68
N VAL A 121 -0.18 2.41 15.80
CA VAL A 121 -1.44 1.72 16.18
C VAL A 121 -1.86 2.07 17.60
N GLU A 122 -0.91 2.17 18.55
CA GLU A 122 -1.20 2.66 19.91
C GLU A 122 -1.64 4.12 19.90
N TRP A 123 -0.94 4.98 19.14
CA TRP A 123 -1.31 6.38 19.01
C TRP A 123 -2.72 6.55 18.44
N LEU A 124 -3.08 5.81 17.37
CA LEU A 124 -4.42 5.84 16.76
C LEU A 124 -5.51 5.46 17.75
N ARG A 125 -5.26 4.44 18.59
CA ARG A 125 -6.20 4.04 19.63
C ARG A 125 -6.39 5.15 20.65
N ASN A 126 -5.30 5.70 21.17
CA ASN A 126 -5.35 6.77 22.18
C ASN A 126 -6.03 8.01 21.61
N TYR A 127 -5.69 8.39 20.36
CA TYR A 127 -6.34 9.51 19.68
C TYR A 127 -7.86 9.32 19.57
N ASN A 128 -8.32 8.14 19.16
CA ASN A 128 -9.74 7.84 19.04
C ASN A 128 -10.51 7.92 20.38
N PHE A 129 -9.89 7.56 21.49
CA PHE A 129 -10.63 7.43 22.76
C PHE A 129 -10.39 8.55 23.76
N GLU A 130 -9.32 9.31 23.61
CA GLU A 130 -8.96 10.39 24.52
C GLU A 130 -9.17 11.78 23.90
N TYR A 131 -8.89 11.92 22.61
CA TYR A 131 -8.84 13.22 21.95
C TYR A 131 -9.96 13.44 20.93
N ASN A 132 -10.47 12.39 20.29
CA ASN A 132 -11.50 12.50 19.27
C ASN A 132 -12.89 12.71 19.89
N LYS A 133 -13.34 13.97 19.95
CA LYS A 133 -14.61 14.36 20.58
C LYS A 133 -15.84 14.06 19.72
N ASP A 134 -15.68 13.90 18.42
CA ASP A 134 -16.79 13.86 17.45
C ASP A 134 -17.31 12.44 17.18
N ASN A 135 -16.77 11.41 17.84
CA ASN A 135 -17.08 9.99 17.61
C ASN A 135 -16.87 9.53 16.14
N ASP A 136 -16.17 10.31 15.34
CA ASP A 136 -15.82 9.98 13.97
C ASP A 136 -14.43 9.34 13.93
N LEU A 137 -14.41 8.05 14.21
CA LEU A 137 -13.21 7.28 14.51
C LEU A 137 -12.23 7.23 13.33
N ILE A 138 -10.96 7.41 13.64
CA ILE A 138 -9.86 7.16 12.70
C ILE A 138 -9.72 5.65 12.49
N ARG A 139 -9.55 5.24 11.22
CA ARG A 139 -9.51 3.83 10.81
C ARG A 139 -8.19 3.50 10.14
N ILE A 140 -7.74 2.25 10.30
CA ILE A 140 -6.60 1.68 9.57
C ILE A 140 -6.99 0.34 8.97
N LEU A 141 -6.86 0.17 7.64
CA LEU A 141 -7.32 -0.99 6.90
C LEU A 141 -6.29 -1.38 5.83
N GLY A 142 -6.35 -2.64 5.38
CA GLY A 142 -5.47 -3.15 4.34
C GLY A 142 -6.09 -3.05 2.94
N LEU A 143 -5.23 -3.00 1.92
CA LEU A 143 -5.63 -2.93 0.51
C LEU A 143 -5.39 -4.23 -0.25
N ASP A 144 -4.51 -5.11 0.26
CA ASP A 144 -3.96 -6.22 -0.49
C ASP A 144 -4.86 -7.46 -0.56
N CYS A 145 -4.59 -8.34 -1.52
CA CYS A 145 -5.43 -9.48 -1.85
C CYS A 145 -4.81 -10.87 -1.61
N TYR A 146 -3.76 -11.00 -0.81
CA TYR A 146 -3.10 -12.31 -0.64
C TYR A 146 -3.83 -13.33 0.23
N SER A 147 -4.81 -12.91 1.04
CA SER A 147 -5.39 -13.70 2.12
C SER A 147 -6.66 -14.48 1.74
N LEU A 148 -6.63 -15.34 0.72
CA LEU A 148 -7.78 -16.16 0.31
C LEU A 148 -8.41 -16.95 1.48
N LEU A 149 -7.58 -17.72 2.19
CA LEU A 149 -8.09 -18.62 3.25
C LEU A 149 -8.45 -17.88 4.54
N TYR A 150 -7.74 -16.78 4.83
CA TYR A 150 -8.06 -15.98 6.01
C TYR A 150 -9.33 -15.15 5.78
N SER A 151 -9.54 -14.61 4.59
CA SER A 151 -10.78 -13.93 4.21
C SER A 151 -11.99 -14.87 4.29
N LYS A 152 -11.86 -16.11 3.82
CA LYS A 152 -12.89 -17.15 4.05
C LYS A 152 -13.20 -17.34 5.53
N LYS A 153 -12.17 -17.50 6.37
CA LYS A 153 -12.37 -17.72 7.83
C LYS A 153 -13.09 -16.54 8.47
N TRP A 154 -12.68 -15.33 8.12
CA TRP A 154 -13.28 -14.11 8.62
C TRP A 154 -14.76 -14.01 8.19
N LEU A 155 -15.03 -14.22 6.90
CA LEU A 155 -16.39 -14.19 6.34
C LEU A 155 -17.32 -15.16 7.08
N ILE A 156 -16.93 -16.43 7.23
CA ILE A 156 -17.74 -17.43 7.93
C ILE A 156 -17.98 -17.05 9.39
N ALA A 157 -16.97 -16.50 10.07
CA ALA A 157 -17.11 -16.05 11.45
C ALA A 157 -18.09 -14.87 11.59
N PHE A 158 -18.02 -13.90 10.67
CA PHE A 158 -18.97 -12.78 10.62
C PHE A 158 -20.39 -13.26 10.35
N LEU A 159 -20.58 -14.07 9.30
CA LEU A 159 -21.90 -14.60 8.94
C LEU A 159 -22.54 -15.39 10.09
N LYS A 160 -21.74 -16.12 10.86
CA LYS A 160 -22.26 -16.86 12.03
C LYS A 160 -22.86 -15.93 13.10
N LEU A 161 -22.37 -14.68 13.19
CA LEU A 161 -22.90 -13.71 14.14
C LEU A 161 -24.20 -13.03 13.67
N VAL A 162 -24.34 -12.82 12.35
CA VAL A 162 -25.45 -12.02 11.78
C VAL A 162 -26.54 -12.88 11.15
N ASP A 163 -26.19 -14.04 10.58
CA ASP A 163 -27.10 -14.98 9.93
C ASP A 163 -26.50 -16.41 9.97
N GLU A 164 -26.80 -17.18 11.02
CA GLU A 164 -26.21 -18.51 11.24
C GLU A 164 -26.56 -19.50 10.14
N GLU A 165 -27.80 -19.48 9.63
CA GLU A 165 -28.24 -20.40 8.57
C GLU A 165 -27.52 -20.06 7.23
N TYR A 166 -27.39 -18.80 6.91
CA TYR A 166 -26.61 -18.38 5.75
C TYR A 166 -25.12 -18.75 5.91
N SER A 167 -24.56 -18.61 7.12
CA SER A 167 -23.20 -19.07 7.42
C SER A 167 -22.99 -20.55 7.13
N LYS A 168 -23.94 -21.42 7.56
CA LYS A 168 -23.90 -22.86 7.28
C LYS A 168 -23.91 -23.14 5.77
N LYS A 169 -24.80 -22.45 5.02
CA LYS A 169 -24.90 -22.57 3.56
C LYS A 169 -23.59 -22.20 2.87
N ILE A 170 -23.00 -21.02 3.22
CA ILE A 170 -21.74 -20.56 2.63
C ILE A 170 -20.56 -21.45 3.03
N LYS A 171 -20.51 -21.91 4.28
CA LYS A 171 -19.49 -22.85 4.76
C LYS A 171 -19.47 -24.13 3.95
N LEU A 172 -20.64 -24.69 3.61
CA LEU A 172 -20.75 -25.88 2.75
C LEU A 172 -20.26 -25.59 1.32
N LYS A 173 -20.67 -24.47 0.73
CA LYS A 173 -20.19 -24.05 -0.60
C LYS A 173 -18.67 -23.91 -0.67
N LEU A 174 -18.03 -23.41 0.40
CA LEU A 174 -16.59 -23.21 0.50
C LEU A 174 -15.82 -24.39 1.10
N ASP A 175 -16.47 -25.54 1.25
CA ASP A 175 -15.89 -26.72 1.93
C ASP A 175 -14.65 -27.27 1.22
N PHE A 176 -14.60 -27.18 -0.11
CA PHE A 176 -13.44 -27.60 -0.91
C PHE A 176 -12.13 -26.89 -0.53
N LEU A 177 -12.21 -25.67 0.07
CA LEU A 177 -11.04 -24.95 0.56
C LEU A 177 -10.48 -25.51 1.88
N LYS A 178 -11.17 -26.42 2.56
CA LYS A 178 -10.69 -27.02 3.82
C LYS A 178 -9.46 -27.90 3.65
N LYS A 179 -9.27 -28.48 2.46
CA LYS A 179 -8.10 -29.31 2.14
C LYS A 179 -6.79 -28.53 2.11
N PHE A 180 -6.84 -27.20 2.04
CA PHE A 180 -5.66 -26.34 2.02
C PHE A 180 -5.43 -25.75 3.42
N LYS A 181 -4.24 -25.99 4.00
CA LYS A 181 -3.86 -25.48 5.32
C LYS A 181 -3.47 -24.00 5.24
N ASN A 182 -2.86 -23.62 4.15
CA ASN A 182 -2.39 -22.26 3.82
C ASN A 182 -2.44 -22.03 2.32
N GLU A 183 -2.14 -20.82 1.86
CA GLU A 183 -2.12 -20.45 0.45
C GLU A 183 -1.06 -21.20 -0.35
N LYS A 184 0.06 -21.59 0.26
CA LYS A 184 1.10 -22.41 -0.38
C LYS A 184 0.54 -23.76 -0.85
N ASP A 185 -0.34 -24.40 -0.05
CA ASP A 185 -1.00 -25.63 -0.48
C ASP A 185 -1.97 -25.40 -1.64
N TYR A 186 -2.66 -24.26 -1.65
CA TYR A 186 -3.52 -23.85 -2.76
C TYR A 186 -2.71 -23.65 -4.05
N ILE A 187 -1.61 -22.91 -3.96
CA ILE A 187 -0.68 -22.67 -5.08
C ILE A 187 -0.09 -23.99 -5.61
N LYS A 188 0.32 -24.90 -4.73
CA LYS A 188 0.78 -26.24 -5.14
C LYS A 188 -0.28 -27.00 -5.94
N ALA A 189 -1.55 -26.91 -5.55
CA ALA A 189 -2.64 -27.55 -6.27
C ALA A 189 -2.91 -26.88 -7.64
N LEU A 190 -2.71 -25.57 -7.75
CA LEU A 190 -2.73 -24.84 -9.04
C LEU A 190 -1.62 -25.34 -9.97
N LEU A 191 -0.38 -25.36 -9.48
CA LEU A 191 0.80 -25.79 -10.25
C LEU A 191 0.69 -27.25 -10.73
N LYS A 192 0.10 -28.13 -9.90
CA LYS A 192 -0.17 -29.54 -10.26
C LYS A 192 -1.36 -29.70 -11.21
N GLY A 193 -2.04 -28.63 -11.59
CA GLY A 193 -3.20 -28.66 -12.48
C GLY A 193 -4.49 -29.20 -11.81
N HIS A 194 -4.49 -29.53 -10.52
CA HIS A 194 -5.65 -30.13 -9.82
C HIS A 194 -6.86 -29.21 -9.78
N LEU A 195 -6.67 -27.88 -9.86
CA LEU A 195 -7.74 -26.89 -9.81
C LEU A 195 -8.15 -26.42 -11.21
N ARG A 196 -7.36 -26.70 -12.25
CA ARG A 196 -7.57 -26.21 -13.61
C ARG A 196 -8.97 -26.50 -14.17
N PRO A 197 -9.53 -27.72 -14.01
CA PRO A 197 -10.88 -28.02 -14.48
C PRO A 197 -12.00 -27.25 -13.78
N TYR A 198 -11.70 -26.64 -12.64
CA TYR A 198 -12.69 -26.00 -11.76
C TYR A 198 -12.56 -24.47 -11.70
N PHE A 199 -11.70 -23.84 -12.52
CA PHE A 199 -11.46 -22.39 -12.45
C PHE A 199 -12.73 -21.56 -12.60
N HIS A 200 -13.56 -21.88 -13.59
CA HIS A 200 -14.84 -21.18 -13.78
C HIS A 200 -15.81 -21.40 -12.63
N GLN A 201 -15.90 -22.63 -12.13
CA GLN A 201 -16.79 -22.96 -11.01
C GLN A 201 -16.36 -22.26 -9.72
N ILE A 202 -15.05 -22.19 -9.44
CA ILE A 202 -14.50 -21.48 -8.27
C ILE A 202 -14.79 -19.98 -8.38
N ARG A 203 -14.50 -19.38 -9.52
CA ARG A 203 -14.77 -17.97 -9.78
C ARG A 203 -16.25 -17.65 -9.64
N ASN A 204 -17.11 -18.37 -10.35
CA ASN A 204 -18.56 -18.17 -10.30
C ASN A 204 -19.11 -18.36 -8.88
N LEU A 205 -18.56 -19.31 -8.11
CA LEU A 205 -18.95 -19.52 -6.73
C LEU A 205 -18.65 -18.28 -5.86
N PHE A 206 -17.44 -17.72 -5.96
CA PHE A 206 -17.05 -16.53 -5.20
C PHE A 206 -17.87 -15.30 -5.61
N GLU A 207 -18.03 -15.08 -6.92
CA GLU A 207 -18.86 -13.99 -7.46
C GLU A 207 -20.34 -14.10 -7.05
N ASN A 208 -20.91 -15.31 -7.01
CA ASN A 208 -22.27 -15.53 -6.55
C ASN A 208 -22.43 -15.23 -5.05
N ILE A 209 -21.44 -15.59 -4.22
CA ILE A 209 -21.47 -15.27 -2.79
C ILE A 209 -21.37 -13.73 -2.61
N LEU A 210 -20.48 -13.08 -3.33
CA LEU A 210 -20.33 -11.63 -3.33
C LEU A 210 -21.65 -10.94 -3.71
N SER A 211 -22.26 -11.33 -4.83
CA SER A 211 -23.53 -10.77 -5.32
C SER A 211 -24.69 -11.00 -4.33
N GLU A 212 -24.78 -12.19 -3.69
CA GLU A 212 -25.78 -12.42 -2.63
C GLU A 212 -25.60 -11.46 -1.46
N ILE A 213 -24.33 -11.19 -1.05
CA ILE A 213 -24.05 -10.27 0.05
C ILE A 213 -24.37 -8.83 -0.35
N GLN A 214 -23.89 -8.37 -1.49
CA GLN A 214 -24.06 -6.98 -1.96
C GLN A 214 -25.53 -6.63 -2.15
N TRP A 215 -26.29 -7.46 -2.85
CA TRP A 215 -27.62 -7.10 -3.33
C TRP A 215 -28.78 -7.61 -2.47
N LYS A 216 -28.54 -8.64 -1.63
CA LYS A 216 -29.62 -9.27 -0.87
C LYS A 216 -29.44 -9.18 0.64
N LYS A 217 -28.21 -9.07 1.12
CA LYS A 217 -27.92 -9.22 2.56
C LYS A 217 -27.32 -7.97 3.21
N MET A 218 -26.83 -7.00 2.44
CA MET A 218 -26.10 -5.84 2.99
C MET A 218 -26.91 -5.05 4.00
N ASP A 219 -28.19 -4.75 3.69
CA ASP A 219 -29.08 -3.99 4.58
C ASP A 219 -29.45 -4.81 5.82
N GLU A 220 -29.73 -6.11 5.66
CA GLU A 220 -30.00 -7.03 6.76
C GLU A 220 -28.79 -7.12 7.70
N PHE A 221 -27.59 -7.27 7.14
CA PHE A 221 -26.36 -7.33 7.93
C PHE A 221 -26.08 -6.01 8.66
N SER A 222 -26.29 -4.88 8.00
CA SER A 222 -26.14 -3.56 8.61
C SER A 222 -27.10 -3.35 9.77
N LYS A 223 -28.37 -3.72 9.62
CA LYS A 223 -29.37 -3.70 10.68
C LYS A 223 -28.95 -4.60 11.84
N LYS A 224 -28.54 -5.84 11.54
CA LYS A 224 -28.11 -6.80 12.56
C LYS A 224 -26.85 -6.36 13.30
N CYS A 225 -25.89 -5.76 12.61
CA CYS A 225 -24.71 -5.19 13.24
C CYS A 225 -25.08 -4.06 14.22
N ASN A 226 -26.04 -3.19 13.87
CA ASN A 226 -26.54 -2.14 14.76
C ASN A 226 -27.22 -2.74 16.00
N GLU A 227 -28.09 -3.75 15.84
CA GLU A 227 -28.75 -4.45 16.96
C GLU A 227 -27.72 -5.08 17.90
N LEU A 228 -26.72 -5.74 17.37
CA LEU A 228 -25.68 -6.43 18.12
C LEU A 228 -24.56 -5.49 18.60
N LYS A 229 -24.61 -4.20 18.23
CA LYS A 229 -23.56 -3.20 18.51
C LYS A 229 -22.17 -3.64 18.00
N ILE A 230 -22.15 -4.22 16.81
CA ILE A 230 -20.94 -4.60 16.06
C ILE A 230 -20.51 -3.40 15.23
N ASP A 231 -19.21 -3.35 14.90
CA ASP A 231 -18.61 -2.33 14.03
C ASP A 231 -19.41 -2.13 12.72
N SER A 232 -19.72 -0.89 12.39
CA SER A 232 -20.44 -0.49 11.18
C SER A 232 -19.71 -0.88 9.88
N LEU A 233 -18.39 -1.13 9.94
CA LEU A 233 -17.61 -1.64 8.81
C LEU A 233 -17.71 -3.17 8.63
N ALA A 234 -18.33 -3.90 9.54
CA ALA A 234 -18.39 -5.36 9.45
C ALA A 234 -19.13 -5.85 8.18
N PRO A 235 -20.25 -5.25 7.72
CA PRO A 235 -20.91 -5.64 6.48
C PRO A 235 -20.03 -5.44 5.24
N ILE A 236 -19.38 -4.27 5.09
CA ILE A 236 -18.47 -4.02 3.98
C ILE A 236 -17.22 -4.92 4.06
N SER A 237 -16.80 -5.30 5.27
CA SER A 237 -15.70 -6.25 5.44
C SER A 237 -16.07 -7.67 4.98
N ALA A 238 -17.35 -8.06 5.06
CA ALA A 238 -17.81 -9.32 4.48
C ALA A 238 -17.76 -9.29 2.94
N GLU A 239 -18.20 -8.19 2.34
CA GLU A 239 -18.07 -7.93 0.90
C GLU A 239 -16.60 -7.95 0.49
N GLN A 240 -15.75 -7.19 1.18
CA GLN A 240 -14.33 -7.11 0.87
C GLN A 240 -13.60 -8.45 1.02
N CYS A 241 -13.99 -9.29 1.97
CA CYS A 241 -13.44 -10.65 2.07
C CYS A 241 -13.78 -11.52 0.85
N CYS A 242 -14.97 -11.34 0.25
CA CYS A 242 -15.33 -12.02 -1.00
C CYS A 242 -14.47 -11.52 -2.16
N GLU A 243 -14.29 -10.20 -2.27
CA GLU A 243 -13.42 -9.58 -3.27
C GLU A 243 -11.96 -10.03 -3.14
N VAL A 244 -11.44 -10.13 -1.90
CA VAL A 244 -10.11 -10.70 -1.66
C VAL A 244 -10.05 -12.15 -2.13
N MET A 245 -11.07 -12.98 -1.89
CA MET A 245 -11.07 -14.38 -2.36
C MET A 245 -11.05 -14.47 -3.89
N ILE A 246 -11.81 -13.63 -4.59
CA ILE A 246 -11.83 -13.56 -6.06
C ILE A 246 -10.46 -13.14 -6.59
N SER A 247 -9.95 -12.02 -6.08
CA SER A 247 -8.70 -11.44 -6.56
C SER A 247 -7.48 -12.29 -6.20
N ALA A 248 -7.46 -12.94 -5.03
CA ALA A 248 -6.40 -13.87 -4.64
C ALA A 248 -6.32 -15.09 -5.57
N ASP A 249 -7.47 -15.70 -5.88
CA ASP A 249 -7.51 -16.83 -6.82
C ASP A 249 -7.01 -16.42 -8.22
N GLU A 250 -7.46 -15.26 -8.71
CA GLU A 250 -7.03 -14.73 -10.00
C GLU A 250 -5.54 -14.36 -10.00
N TYR A 251 -5.06 -13.66 -8.96
CA TYR A 251 -3.66 -13.28 -8.77
C TYR A 251 -2.74 -14.51 -8.80
N TYR A 252 -3.04 -15.54 -7.99
CA TYR A 252 -2.22 -16.75 -7.95
C TYR A 252 -2.21 -17.49 -9.28
N ARG A 253 -3.35 -17.55 -9.99
CA ARG A 253 -3.40 -18.15 -11.32
C ARG A 253 -2.51 -17.40 -12.30
N LYS A 254 -2.61 -16.07 -12.36
CA LYS A 254 -1.82 -15.24 -13.26
C LYS A 254 -0.33 -15.27 -12.91
N LEU A 255 0.01 -15.22 -11.62
CA LEU A 255 1.41 -15.25 -11.18
C LEU A 255 2.13 -16.55 -11.54
N TYR A 256 1.45 -17.70 -11.42
CA TYR A 256 2.09 -19.00 -11.53
C TYR A 256 1.81 -19.76 -12.83
N LEU A 257 0.79 -19.40 -13.58
CA LEU A 257 0.40 -20.12 -14.79
C LEU A 257 0.60 -19.31 -16.08
N GLU A 258 0.75 -18.00 -16.00
CA GLU A 258 1.05 -17.17 -17.16
C GLU A 258 2.55 -17.13 -17.48
N PRO A 259 2.94 -16.74 -18.71
CA PRO A 259 4.34 -16.63 -19.11
C PRO A 259 5.13 -15.69 -18.19
N ARG A 260 6.41 -16.00 -17.99
CA ARG A 260 7.33 -15.12 -17.26
C ARG A 260 7.39 -13.75 -17.93
N GLY A 261 7.34 -12.69 -17.13
CA GLY A 261 7.33 -11.30 -17.60
C GLY A 261 5.93 -10.75 -17.91
N SER A 262 4.85 -11.55 -17.76
CA SER A 262 3.48 -11.04 -17.80
C SER A 262 3.20 -10.10 -16.62
N ASN A 263 2.60 -8.94 -16.92
CA ASN A 263 2.15 -7.99 -15.89
C ASN A 263 0.74 -8.31 -15.34
N ALA A 264 0.14 -9.42 -15.75
CA ALA A 264 -1.25 -9.71 -15.44
C ALA A 264 -1.51 -9.92 -13.95
N SER A 265 -0.61 -10.56 -13.21
CA SER A 265 -0.72 -10.69 -11.74
C SER A 265 -0.54 -9.34 -11.04
N TRP A 266 0.42 -8.53 -11.47
CA TRP A 266 0.62 -7.16 -11.00
C TRP A 266 -0.66 -6.34 -11.18
N ASN A 267 -1.19 -6.32 -12.38
CA ASN A 267 -2.40 -5.57 -12.73
C ASN A 267 -3.60 -6.01 -11.90
N THR A 268 -3.77 -7.31 -11.65
CA THR A 268 -4.84 -7.83 -10.78
C THR A 268 -4.72 -7.30 -9.36
N ARG A 269 -3.52 -7.26 -8.80
CA ARG A 269 -3.26 -6.78 -7.45
C ARG A 269 -3.53 -5.27 -7.33
N ASP A 270 -2.98 -4.47 -8.24
CA ASP A 270 -3.16 -3.01 -8.21
C ASP A 270 -4.61 -2.59 -8.49
N GLN A 271 -5.29 -3.31 -9.39
CA GLN A 271 -6.72 -3.13 -9.61
C GLN A 271 -7.52 -3.43 -8.35
N HIS A 272 -7.22 -4.53 -7.64
CA HIS A 272 -7.87 -4.86 -6.37
C HIS A 272 -7.69 -3.75 -5.33
N MET A 273 -6.46 -3.26 -5.15
CA MET A 273 -6.17 -2.17 -4.22
C MET A 273 -6.95 -0.89 -4.56
N THR A 274 -6.99 -0.52 -5.84
CA THR A 274 -7.74 0.65 -6.31
C THR A 274 -9.24 0.49 -6.09
N MET A 275 -9.82 -0.66 -6.44
CA MET A 275 -11.25 -0.94 -6.24
C MET A 275 -11.61 -1.00 -4.75
N THR A 276 -10.68 -1.40 -3.89
CA THR A 276 -10.87 -1.36 -2.43
C THR A 276 -10.99 0.07 -1.92
N ILE A 277 -10.17 1.01 -2.40
CA ILE A 277 -10.30 2.44 -2.09
C ILE A 277 -11.69 2.96 -2.50
N MET A 278 -12.12 2.66 -3.72
CA MET A 278 -13.43 3.11 -4.23
C MET A 278 -14.58 2.60 -3.39
N ARG A 279 -14.66 1.29 -3.16
CA ARG A 279 -15.73 0.67 -2.37
C ARG A 279 -15.79 1.22 -0.95
N LEU A 280 -14.62 1.39 -0.33
CA LEU A 280 -14.56 1.94 1.02
C LEU A 280 -15.00 3.40 1.06
N LYS A 281 -14.55 4.24 0.13
CA LYS A 281 -14.99 5.65 0.05
C LYS A 281 -16.51 5.75 -0.11
N GLU A 282 -17.08 4.96 -1.01
CA GLU A 282 -18.53 4.91 -1.25
C GLU A 282 -19.30 4.46 0.01
N HIS A 283 -18.80 3.43 0.69
CA HIS A 283 -19.40 2.95 1.94
C HIS A 283 -19.31 4.00 3.05
N LEU A 284 -18.14 4.59 3.26
CA LEU A 284 -17.94 5.61 4.29
C LEU A 284 -18.80 6.85 4.04
N LYS A 285 -18.98 7.26 2.77
CA LYS A 285 -19.90 8.35 2.40
C LYS A 285 -21.34 8.00 2.79
N ARG A 286 -21.80 6.76 2.54
CA ARG A 286 -23.18 6.33 2.88
C ARG A 286 -23.44 6.31 4.38
N ILE A 287 -22.45 5.92 5.20
CA ILE A 287 -22.62 5.85 6.67
C ILE A 287 -22.28 7.16 7.37
N SER A 288 -21.68 8.13 6.68
CA SER A 288 -21.36 9.45 7.23
C SER A 288 -22.62 10.28 7.44
N LYS A 289 -22.72 10.93 8.58
CA LYS A 289 -23.82 11.85 8.92
C LYS A 289 -23.81 13.13 8.06
N THR A 290 -22.61 13.57 7.66
CA THR A 290 -22.40 14.82 6.89
C THR A 290 -22.45 14.61 5.39
N GLN A 291 -22.40 13.37 4.91
CA GLN A 291 -22.21 13.01 3.49
C GLN A 291 -20.96 13.63 2.85
N GLU A 292 -20.06 14.16 3.65
CA GLU A 292 -18.79 14.71 3.16
C GLU A 292 -17.90 13.60 2.59
N GLU A 293 -17.14 13.96 1.58
CA GLU A 293 -16.16 13.06 0.99
C GLU A 293 -15.02 12.79 1.98
N GLN A 294 -14.81 11.51 2.30
CA GLN A 294 -13.78 11.12 3.24
C GLN A 294 -12.37 11.32 2.66
N LYS A 295 -11.51 11.94 3.44
CA LYS A 295 -10.08 12.09 3.14
C LYS A 295 -9.34 10.82 3.55
N ILE A 296 -8.48 10.30 2.65
CA ILE A 296 -7.79 9.00 2.79
C ILE A 296 -6.28 9.18 2.65
N ILE A 297 -5.52 8.51 3.50
CA ILE A 297 -4.06 8.35 3.40
C ILE A 297 -3.77 6.91 2.96
N VAL A 298 -2.90 6.73 1.98
CA VAL A 298 -2.46 5.41 1.49
C VAL A 298 -0.97 5.26 1.68
N TRP A 299 -0.52 4.16 2.28
CA TRP A 299 0.88 3.77 2.36
C TRP A 299 1.13 2.56 1.49
N ALA A 300 1.94 2.73 0.46
CA ALA A 300 2.38 1.64 -0.40
C ALA A 300 3.74 1.97 -1.01
N HIS A 301 4.38 0.96 -1.60
CA HIS A 301 5.66 1.14 -2.29
C HIS A 301 5.56 2.15 -3.44
N ASN A 302 6.66 2.83 -3.76
CA ASN A 302 6.74 3.77 -4.89
C ASN A 302 6.25 3.16 -6.21
N SER A 303 6.51 1.87 -6.44
CA SER A 303 6.06 1.17 -7.64
C SER A 303 4.53 1.08 -7.77
N HIS A 304 3.79 1.14 -6.64
CA HIS A 304 2.34 1.16 -6.61
C HIS A 304 1.76 2.59 -6.63
N VAL A 305 2.38 3.54 -5.91
CA VAL A 305 1.81 4.89 -5.77
C VAL A 305 2.20 5.86 -6.88
N LYS A 306 3.34 5.67 -7.56
CA LYS A 306 3.74 6.54 -8.68
C LYS A 306 2.69 6.56 -9.78
N ASP A 307 2.66 7.60 -10.57
CA ASP A 307 1.89 7.59 -11.81
C ASP A 307 2.61 6.74 -12.87
N ALA A 308 2.11 5.53 -13.13
CA ALA A 308 2.75 4.59 -14.06
C ALA A 308 2.74 5.10 -15.52
N MET A 309 1.85 6.01 -15.90
CA MET A 309 1.86 6.62 -17.24
C MET A 309 3.15 7.38 -17.53
N ALA A 310 3.84 7.88 -16.50
CA ALA A 310 5.11 8.59 -16.61
C ALA A 310 6.35 7.66 -16.59
N THR A 311 6.17 6.35 -16.52
CA THR A 311 7.28 5.39 -16.42
C THR A 311 7.91 5.09 -17.78
N ASN A 312 7.15 5.13 -18.88
CA ASN A 312 7.60 4.67 -20.19
C ASN A 312 7.65 5.80 -21.21
N ASN A 313 8.69 6.58 -21.23
CA ASN A 313 9.07 7.55 -22.29
C ASN A 313 7.90 8.31 -22.98
N GLY A 314 6.78 8.52 -22.27
CA GLY A 314 5.61 9.20 -22.81
C GLY A 314 4.67 8.31 -23.63
N SER A 315 4.83 6.99 -23.61
CA SER A 315 3.80 6.08 -24.08
C SER A 315 2.55 6.24 -23.22
N GLN A 316 1.49 6.78 -23.81
CA GLN A 316 0.29 7.22 -23.09
C GLN A 316 -0.82 6.17 -23.07
N THR A 317 -0.58 4.97 -23.59
CA THR A 317 -1.61 3.97 -23.69
C THR A 317 -1.41 2.82 -22.70
N PHE A 318 -2.49 2.42 -22.04
CA PHE A 318 -2.55 1.21 -21.22
C PHE A 318 -2.13 -0.05 -21.99
N GLU A 319 -2.21 -0.02 -23.32
CA GLU A 319 -1.98 -1.15 -24.19
C GLU A 319 -0.50 -1.41 -24.49
N GLU A 320 0.34 -0.37 -24.55
CA GLU A 320 1.74 -0.51 -25.00
C GLU A 320 2.68 -1.13 -23.97
N ASN A 321 2.36 -1.05 -22.68
CA ASN A 321 3.18 -1.63 -21.61
C ASN A 321 2.47 -2.69 -20.77
N ASN A 322 1.19 -2.88 -20.96
CA ASN A 322 0.36 -3.84 -20.19
C ASN A 322 0.52 -3.76 -18.65
N ALA A 323 1.18 -2.74 -18.12
CA ALA A 323 1.38 -2.55 -16.69
C ALA A 323 0.79 -1.23 -16.23
N TRP A 324 -0.20 -1.31 -15.36
CA TRP A 324 -0.74 -0.16 -14.64
C TRP A 324 -0.56 -0.32 -13.15
N ASN A 325 -0.79 0.74 -12.39
CA ASN A 325 -0.69 0.67 -10.94
C ASN A 325 -1.75 1.51 -10.23
N LEU A 326 -1.76 1.38 -8.89
CA LEU A 326 -2.67 2.08 -8.00
C LEU A 326 -2.67 3.61 -8.22
N GLY A 327 -1.48 4.24 -8.26
CA GLY A 327 -1.35 5.70 -8.40
C GLY A 327 -1.96 6.23 -9.68
N GLN A 328 -1.65 5.59 -10.81
CA GLN A 328 -2.23 5.92 -12.11
C GLN A 328 -3.76 5.78 -12.09
N MET A 329 -4.28 4.64 -11.59
CA MET A 329 -5.72 4.39 -11.59
C MET A 329 -6.47 5.35 -10.67
N VAL A 330 -5.94 5.62 -9.46
CA VAL A 330 -6.55 6.58 -8.52
C VAL A 330 -6.57 7.99 -9.11
N ARG A 331 -5.49 8.43 -9.76
CA ARG A 331 -5.47 9.71 -10.47
C ARG A 331 -6.48 9.78 -11.62
N SER A 332 -6.58 8.71 -12.41
CA SER A 332 -7.54 8.65 -13.52
C SER A 332 -9.00 8.73 -13.03
N MET A 333 -9.30 8.17 -11.85
CA MET A 333 -10.65 8.13 -11.29
C MET A 333 -11.06 9.41 -10.54
N TYR A 334 -10.15 10.01 -9.79
CA TYR A 334 -10.47 11.11 -8.89
C TYR A 334 -9.99 12.48 -9.39
N GLY A 335 -9.13 12.50 -10.39
CA GLY A 335 -8.47 13.72 -10.90
C GLY A 335 -7.19 14.05 -10.13
N LYS A 336 -6.26 14.67 -10.83
CA LYS A 336 -4.97 15.08 -10.25
C LYS A 336 -5.13 16.14 -9.15
N ASP A 337 -6.15 16.96 -9.23
CA ASP A 337 -6.53 18.00 -8.25
C ASP A 337 -7.04 17.44 -6.91
N LYS A 338 -7.42 16.15 -6.85
CA LYS A 338 -7.90 15.45 -5.65
C LYS A 338 -6.89 14.46 -5.07
N VAL A 339 -5.79 14.19 -5.79
CA VAL A 339 -4.80 13.16 -5.43
C VAL A 339 -3.41 13.77 -5.35
N LYS A 340 -2.73 13.62 -4.22
CA LYS A 340 -1.34 14.07 -4.03
C LYS A 340 -0.43 12.85 -3.79
N ILE A 341 0.61 12.70 -4.60
CA ILE A 341 1.53 11.56 -4.55
C ILE A 341 2.90 12.01 -4.04
N PHE A 342 3.37 11.38 -2.97
CA PHE A 342 4.70 11.55 -2.41
C PHE A 342 5.56 10.33 -2.77
N GLY A 343 6.67 10.55 -3.47
CA GLY A 343 7.71 9.54 -3.73
C GLY A 343 8.89 9.73 -2.77
N PHE A 344 9.33 8.65 -2.11
CA PHE A 344 10.45 8.71 -1.17
C PHE A 344 11.67 8.02 -1.78
N HIS A 345 12.84 8.63 -1.66
CA HIS A 345 14.08 8.19 -2.28
C HIS A 345 15.27 8.27 -1.32
N THR A 346 16.29 7.42 -1.52
CA THR A 346 17.54 7.40 -0.74
C THR A 346 18.74 6.97 -1.57
N HIS A 347 19.93 7.45 -1.19
CA HIS A 347 21.18 7.10 -1.86
C HIS A 347 21.78 5.80 -1.33
N LYS A 348 21.96 5.70 -0.02
CA LYS A 348 22.65 4.58 0.65
C LYS A 348 22.18 4.40 2.08
N GLY A 349 22.81 3.48 2.78
CA GLY A 349 22.56 3.19 4.19
C GLY A 349 22.28 1.72 4.39
N THR A 350 21.27 1.38 5.18
CA THR A 350 20.89 0.00 5.41
C THR A 350 19.39 -0.21 5.20
N VAL A 351 19.01 -1.44 4.85
CA VAL A 351 17.61 -1.80 4.59
C VAL A 351 17.30 -3.18 5.15
N THR A 352 16.13 -3.36 5.75
CA THR A 352 15.57 -4.67 6.08
C THR A 352 14.92 -5.27 4.86
N ALA A 353 15.40 -6.43 4.40
CA ALA A 353 14.87 -7.16 3.25
C ALA A 353 15.17 -8.66 3.39
N SER A 354 14.65 -9.46 2.48
CA SER A 354 14.97 -10.89 2.37
C SER A 354 15.78 -11.17 1.10
N GLU A 355 16.58 -12.23 1.08
CA GLU A 355 17.26 -12.65 -0.16
C GLU A 355 16.28 -13.16 -1.20
N GLU A 356 15.31 -13.97 -0.76
CA GLU A 356 14.28 -14.56 -1.61
C GLU A 356 12.91 -14.46 -0.93
N TRP A 357 11.86 -14.58 -1.73
CA TRP A 357 10.48 -14.57 -1.25
C TRP A 357 10.25 -15.67 -0.21
N GLY A 358 9.79 -15.28 0.98
CA GLY A 358 9.46 -16.19 2.06
C GLY A 358 10.64 -16.63 2.92
N GLN A 359 11.82 -16.11 2.67
CA GLN A 359 12.98 -16.29 3.55
C GLN A 359 12.95 -15.27 4.70
N PRO A 360 13.65 -15.57 5.83
CA PRO A 360 13.84 -14.60 6.89
C PRO A 360 14.44 -13.30 6.35
N CYS A 361 14.01 -12.18 6.92
CA CYS A 361 14.65 -10.90 6.62
C CYS A 361 15.97 -10.76 7.38
N LYS A 362 16.81 -9.92 6.85
CA LYS A 362 18.05 -9.47 7.49
C LYS A 362 18.34 -8.02 7.13
N LYS A 363 19.25 -7.42 7.87
CA LYS A 363 19.80 -6.11 7.53
C LYS A 363 20.80 -6.26 6.40
N PHE A 364 20.56 -5.52 5.29
CA PHE A 364 21.50 -5.38 4.18
C PHE A 364 22.12 -3.99 4.20
N GLU A 365 23.37 -3.92 3.74
CA GLU A 365 23.95 -2.67 3.28
C GLU A 365 23.33 -2.32 1.92
N LEU A 366 22.69 -1.16 1.83
CA LEU A 366 22.16 -0.64 0.58
C LEU A 366 23.31 -0.01 -0.19
N LYS A 367 23.59 -0.51 -1.41
CA LYS A 367 24.65 0.06 -2.26
C LYS A 367 24.40 1.54 -2.51
N GLU A 368 25.47 2.29 -2.76
CA GLU A 368 25.33 3.64 -3.28
C GLU A 368 24.52 3.63 -4.57
N SER A 369 23.66 4.63 -4.76
CA SER A 369 22.82 4.74 -5.96
C SER A 369 23.68 4.80 -7.23
N LEU A 370 23.17 4.22 -8.30
CA LEU A 370 23.87 4.12 -9.58
C LEU A 370 24.14 5.51 -10.19
N GLU A 371 25.27 5.64 -10.85
CA GLU A 371 25.58 6.81 -11.66
C GLU A 371 24.48 7.09 -12.67
N GLY A 372 24.10 8.36 -12.81
CA GLY A 372 23.01 8.80 -13.71
C GLY A 372 21.60 8.54 -13.18
N SER A 373 21.43 7.88 -12.01
CA SER A 373 20.12 7.75 -11.36
C SER A 373 19.68 9.03 -10.67
N CYS A 374 18.37 9.17 -10.44
CA CYS A 374 17.84 10.34 -9.72
C CYS A 374 18.46 10.45 -8.33
N GLU A 375 18.59 9.33 -7.61
CA GLU A 375 19.16 9.30 -6.27
C GLU A 375 20.62 9.71 -6.23
N ARG A 376 21.39 9.44 -7.30
CA ARG A 376 22.78 9.88 -7.40
C ARG A 376 22.89 11.40 -7.54
N TYR A 377 22.10 12.00 -8.42
CA TYR A 377 22.07 13.46 -8.55
C TYR A 377 21.57 14.15 -7.27
N PHE A 378 20.61 13.57 -6.58
CA PHE A 378 20.14 14.08 -5.28
C PHE A 378 21.24 14.02 -4.22
N HIS A 379 22.04 12.97 -4.19
CA HIS A 379 23.21 12.84 -3.32
C HIS A 379 24.23 13.93 -3.58
N GLU A 380 24.58 14.17 -4.84
CA GLU A 380 25.57 15.22 -5.19
C GLU A 380 25.08 16.62 -4.76
N VAL A 381 23.77 16.88 -4.85
CA VAL A 381 23.19 18.13 -4.32
C VAL A 381 23.30 18.17 -2.79
N CYS A 382 22.94 17.10 -2.07
CA CYS A 382 23.10 17.03 -0.62
C CYS A 382 24.53 17.31 -0.19
N LYS A 383 25.50 16.69 -0.85
CA LYS A 383 26.92 16.86 -0.59
C LYS A 383 27.38 18.32 -0.86
N SER A 384 26.93 18.93 -1.96
CA SER A 384 27.31 20.28 -2.33
C SER A 384 26.73 21.35 -1.40
N LYS A 385 25.57 21.08 -0.78
CA LYS A 385 24.83 21.98 0.12
C LYS A 385 25.03 21.69 1.60
N ASP A 386 25.71 20.61 1.95
CA ASP A 386 25.87 20.10 3.32
C ASP A 386 24.50 19.87 4.01
N ILE A 387 23.58 19.24 3.28
CA ILE A 387 22.25 18.87 3.78
C ILE A 387 22.06 17.36 3.71
N LYS A 388 21.19 16.80 4.56
CA LYS A 388 20.94 15.36 4.64
C LYS A 388 19.61 14.93 4.04
N GLN A 389 18.69 15.86 3.90
CA GLN A 389 17.34 15.61 3.38
C GLN A 389 16.73 16.87 2.80
N PHE A 390 15.85 16.68 1.84
CA PHE A 390 15.07 17.76 1.23
C PHE A 390 13.80 17.21 0.57
N PHE A 391 12.89 18.08 0.17
CA PHE A 391 11.81 17.71 -0.73
C PHE A 391 11.74 18.67 -1.93
N ILE A 392 11.08 18.20 -2.98
CA ILE A 392 10.79 19.00 -4.18
C ILE A 392 9.30 18.90 -4.44
N ASN A 393 8.61 20.05 -4.46
CA ASN A 393 7.23 20.11 -4.94
C ASN A 393 7.26 20.26 -6.47
N THR A 394 6.89 19.21 -7.18
CA THR A 394 6.97 19.15 -8.64
C THR A 394 5.89 19.98 -9.33
N ASP A 395 4.88 20.48 -8.62
CA ASP A 395 3.89 21.42 -9.18
C ASP A 395 4.50 22.74 -9.61
N THR A 396 5.68 23.11 -9.07
CA THR A 396 6.42 24.33 -9.41
C THR A 396 7.34 24.15 -10.61
N ILE A 397 7.49 22.94 -11.15
CA ILE A 397 8.40 22.62 -12.25
C ILE A 397 7.76 22.97 -13.60
N ASP A 398 8.49 23.69 -14.44
CA ASP A 398 8.07 23.97 -15.81
C ASP A 398 8.15 22.70 -16.68
N ARG A 399 6.98 22.13 -16.96
CA ARG A 399 6.82 20.90 -17.74
C ARG A 399 7.01 21.09 -19.24
N ASN A 400 7.04 22.34 -19.72
CA ASN A 400 7.20 22.64 -21.14
C ASN A 400 8.68 22.71 -21.57
N LYS A 401 9.60 22.64 -20.61
CA LYS A 401 11.04 22.63 -20.86
C LYS A 401 11.62 21.27 -20.52
N GLU A 402 12.57 20.84 -21.33
CA GLU A 402 13.41 19.71 -20.99
C GLU A 402 14.28 20.11 -19.79
N ASN A 403 14.17 19.33 -18.72
CA ASN A 403 14.91 19.54 -17.48
C ASN A 403 15.08 18.19 -16.75
N PHE A 404 15.73 18.20 -15.59
CA PHE A 404 15.96 17.00 -14.81
C PHE A 404 14.67 16.19 -14.56
N PHE A 405 13.56 16.86 -14.25
CA PHE A 405 12.30 16.23 -13.80
C PHE A 405 11.45 15.71 -14.96
N THR A 406 11.64 16.24 -16.17
CA THR A 406 10.89 15.86 -17.38
C THR A 406 11.65 14.88 -18.28
N THR A 407 12.94 14.64 -18.00
CA THR A 407 13.79 13.67 -18.71
C THR A 407 13.73 12.30 -17.99
N PRO A 408 13.50 11.17 -18.72
CA PRO A 408 13.55 9.85 -18.10
C PRO A 408 14.90 9.53 -17.48
N ARG A 409 14.90 9.02 -16.25
CA ARG A 409 16.10 8.58 -15.52
C ARG A 409 15.84 7.36 -14.70
N LEU A 410 16.90 6.61 -14.42
CA LEU A 410 16.86 5.48 -13.50
C LEU A 410 16.44 5.94 -12.10
N GLN A 411 15.58 5.16 -11.47
CA GLN A 411 15.13 5.33 -10.09
C GLN A 411 15.15 3.98 -9.39
N ARG A 412 15.50 3.96 -8.10
CA ARG A 412 15.60 2.74 -7.29
C ARG A 412 14.25 2.30 -6.74
N TYR A 413 14.01 0.97 -6.77
CA TYR A 413 12.83 0.31 -6.24
C TYR A 413 13.22 -1.00 -5.56
N VAL A 414 13.39 -1.01 -4.24
CA VAL A 414 13.71 -2.20 -3.45
C VAL A 414 12.43 -2.68 -2.74
N GLY A 415 11.86 -3.77 -3.23
CA GLY A 415 10.70 -4.39 -2.62
C GLY A 415 11.05 -5.21 -1.38
N VAL A 416 10.38 -6.34 -1.20
CA VAL A 416 10.63 -7.24 -0.06
C VAL A 416 11.92 -8.05 -0.20
N ASN A 417 12.45 -8.16 -1.41
CA ASN A 417 13.73 -8.80 -1.68
C ASN A 417 14.76 -7.77 -2.12
N TYR A 418 16.01 -7.98 -1.71
CA TYR A 418 17.13 -7.17 -2.15
C TYR A 418 18.28 -8.05 -2.65
N CYS A 419 18.65 -7.83 -3.93
CA CYS A 419 19.71 -8.56 -4.64
C CYS A 419 20.80 -7.57 -5.08
N PRO A 420 21.78 -7.24 -4.25
CA PRO A 420 22.81 -6.24 -4.55
C PRO A 420 23.60 -6.53 -5.83
N GLU A 421 23.80 -7.82 -6.17
CA GLU A 421 24.60 -8.23 -7.32
C GLU A 421 23.91 -7.91 -8.66
N THR A 422 22.59 -7.85 -8.68
CA THR A 422 21.78 -7.60 -9.88
C THR A 422 20.97 -6.32 -9.78
N GLU A 423 21.39 -5.36 -8.94
CA GLU A 423 20.60 -4.19 -8.55
C GLU A 423 20.08 -3.40 -9.77
N LEU A 424 20.94 -3.16 -10.79
CA LEU A 424 20.51 -2.46 -12.01
C LEU A 424 19.32 -3.14 -12.71
N GLN A 425 19.33 -4.47 -12.81
CA GLN A 425 18.31 -5.24 -13.52
C GLN A 425 17.06 -5.49 -12.66
N SER A 426 17.23 -5.63 -11.36
CA SER A 426 16.18 -6.06 -10.44
C SER A 426 15.53 -4.91 -9.67
N HIS A 427 16.23 -3.79 -9.48
CA HIS A 427 15.83 -2.72 -8.57
C HIS A 427 15.84 -1.32 -9.17
N TYR A 428 16.08 -1.17 -10.47
CA TYR A 428 16.00 0.12 -11.14
C TYR A 428 15.04 0.08 -12.32
N SER A 429 14.31 1.17 -12.51
CA SER A 429 13.53 1.41 -13.71
C SER A 429 13.57 2.88 -14.10
N GLU A 430 13.44 3.15 -15.40
CA GLU A 430 13.40 4.52 -15.91
C GLU A 430 12.02 5.14 -15.79
N GLY A 431 12.00 6.45 -15.60
CA GLY A 431 10.78 7.23 -15.60
C GLY A 431 11.04 8.72 -15.41
N LYS A 432 10.05 9.53 -15.77
CA LYS A 432 10.06 10.98 -15.56
C LYS A 432 9.62 11.26 -14.12
N ILE A 433 10.58 11.43 -13.22
CA ILE A 433 10.30 11.55 -11.78
C ILE A 433 9.33 12.68 -11.44
N GLY A 434 9.41 13.80 -12.16
CA GLY A 434 8.50 14.92 -11.96
C GLY A 434 7.06 14.65 -12.39
N ASP A 435 6.79 13.71 -13.32
CA ASP A 435 5.46 13.32 -13.74
C ASP A 435 4.90 12.19 -12.88
N GLN A 436 5.78 11.39 -12.27
CA GLN A 436 5.41 10.26 -11.41
C GLN A 436 4.92 10.69 -10.02
N TYR A 437 5.48 11.77 -9.47
CA TYR A 437 5.21 12.24 -8.11
C TYR A 437 4.90 13.74 -8.10
N ASP A 438 4.03 14.18 -7.20
CA ASP A 438 3.77 15.61 -6.93
C ASP A 438 4.75 16.19 -5.93
N VAL A 439 5.25 15.34 -5.02
CA VAL A 439 6.30 15.69 -4.07
C VAL A 439 7.34 14.56 -4.04
N ILE A 440 8.58 14.92 -4.24
CA ILE A 440 9.73 14.02 -4.10
C ILE A 440 10.35 14.29 -2.74
N VAL A 441 10.41 13.30 -1.87
CA VAL A 441 11.08 13.36 -0.57
C VAL A 441 12.36 12.57 -0.65
N TYR A 442 13.46 13.17 -0.28
CA TYR A 442 14.77 12.57 -0.35
C TYR A 442 15.47 12.59 1.02
N VAL A 443 15.99 11.43 1.43
CA VAL A 443 16.83 11.24 2.61
C VAL A 443 18.12 10.56 2.16
N ASP A 444 19.27 11.22 2.34
CA ASP A 444 20.54 10.82 1.73
C ASP A 444 21.06 9.48 2.24
N GLU A 445 21.02 9.28 3.54
CA GLU A 445 21.47 8.03 4.19
C GLU A 445 20.38 7.53 5.15
N THR A 446 20.04 6.26 5.03
CA THR A 446 18.90 5.66 5.73
C THR A 446 19.27 4.39 6.49
N SER A 447 18.43 4.02 7.46
CA SER A 447 18.60 2.90 8.37
C SER A 447 17.59 1.78 8.11
N ALA A 448 18.00 0.55 8.40
CA ALA A 448 17.14 -0.61 8.31
C ALA A 448 16.02 -0.56 9.36
N LEU A 449 14.79 -0.80 8.93
CA LEU A 449 13.59 -0.87 9.76
C LEU A 449 13.73 -1.95 10.84
N GLU A 450 13.44 -1.63 12.10
CA GLU A 450 13.49 -2.57 13.22
C GLU A 450 12.21 -3.41 13.30
N GLU A 451 12.36 -4.73 13.08
CA GLU A 451 11.25 -5.70 13.21
C GLU A 451 10.95 -6.04 14.69
N LEU A 452 9.70 -6.39 14.99
CA LEU A 452 9.27 -6.78 16.35
C LEU A 452 9.61 -8.23 16.70
N ASP A 453 9.74 -9.09 15.70
CA ASP A 453 9.80 -10.55 15.87
C ASP A 453 11.09 -11.12 15.26
N LYS A 454 12.22 -11.05 16.00
CA LYS A 454 13.53 -11.49 15.52
C LYS A 454 13.67 -13.02 15.29
N ASP A 455 12.75 -13.84 15.83
CA ASP A 455 12.87 -15.31 15.85
C ASP A 455 11.70 -16.07 15.18
N GLN A 456 10.91 -15.45 14.33
CA GLN A 456 9.73 -16.12 13.75
C GLN A 456 10.00 -16.86 12.44
N ILE A 457 9.50 -18.12 12.39
CA ILE A 457 9.38 -18.90 11.16
C ILE A 457 8.23 -18.31 10.34
N TYR A 458 8.54 -17.78 9.16
CA TYR A 458 7.57 -17.18 8.25
C TYR A 458 6.64 -18.24 7.65
N ILE A 459 5.32 -18.01 7.73
CA ILE A 459 4.34 -18.79 6.97
C ILE A 459 4.24 -18.13 5.58
N VAL A 460 4.89 -18.74 4.62
CA VAL A 460 4.84 -18.32 3.20
C VAL A 460 3.53 -18.79 2.56
#